data_4988f0e6dbdea496b4747e2d74155458
#
_entry.id   4988f0e6dbdea496b4747e2d74155458
#
_cell.length_a   1.000
_cell.length_b   1.000
_cell.length_c   1.000
_cell.angle_alpha   90.00
_cell.angle_beta   90.00
_cell.angle_gamma   90.00
#
_symmetry.space_group_name_H-M   'P 1'
#
loop_
_entity.id
_entity.type
_entity.pdbx_description
1 polymer ?
#
loop_
_entity_poly.entity_id
_entity_poly.type
_entity_poly.pdbx_seq_one_letter_code
_entity_poly.pdbx_strand_id
1 'polypeptide(L)'
;DQLLGAHVTYVAQRTDRIPAMEALADTLRAEGRNPLIVPLGASTPLGALGLALGVGEIVRQGIVPDVIVHATSSGGTQAGLIAGCALFGLPTRVIGISADDPVADIGQIVISLCSGIETLLALPAGALGAESRFAADASFLGDAYGIPSDASREAQSLAARTEALFTDHWYTA
;
A
#
# COMPACT_ATOMS: atom_id res chain seq x y z
N ASP A 1 6.99 -1.48 19.49
CA ASP A 1 6.35 -0.17 19.72
C ASP A 1 6.73 0.42 21.07
N GLN A 2 6.62 -0.32 22.19
CA GLN A 2 7.02 0.16 23.54
C GLN A 2 8.49 0.60 23.59
N LEU A 3 9.40 -0.13 22.93
CA LEU A 3 10.82 0.22 22.87
C LEU A 3 11.07 1.61 22.26
N LEU A 4 10.17 2.06 21.38
CA LEU A 4 10.21 3.37 20.75
C LEU A 4 9.40 4.44 21.51
N GLY A 5 8.90 4.12 22.71
CA GLY A 5 8.10 5.02 23.53
C GLY A 5 6.68 5.25 23.00
N ALA A 6 6.16 4.38 22.14
CA ALA A 6 4.82 4.49 21.62
C ALA A 6 3.76 4.13 22.69
N HIS A 7 2.71 4.92 22.80
CA HIS A 7 1.51 4.55 23.53
C HIS A 7 0.60 3.71 22.62
N VAL A 8 0.29 2.48 23.05
CA VAL A 8 -0.52 1.54 22.27
C VAL A 8 -1.88 1.39 22.92
N THR A 9 -2.92 1.64 22.14
CA THR A 9 -4.33 1.40 22.54
C THR A 9 -4.88 0.25 21.71
N TYR A 10 -5.41 -0.77 22.37
CA TYR A 10 -6.04 -1.92 21.72
C TYR A 10 -7.54 -1.66 21.56
N VAL A 11 -8.08 -2.01 20.40
CA VAL A 11 -9.51 -1.97 20.09
C VAL A 11 -10.03 -3.36 19.79
N ALA A 12 -11.33 -3.60 20.03
CA ALA A 12 -11.91 -4.93 19.91
C ALA A 12 -12.05 -5.40 18.44
N GLN A 13 -12.38 -4.47 17.55
CA GLN A 13 -12.63 -4.77 16.15
C GLN A 13 -11.78 -3.88 15.22
N ARG A 14 -11.49 -4.39 14.01
CA ARG A 14 -10.77 -3.62 12.98
C ARG A 14 -11.49 -2.30 12.65
N THR A 15 -12.80 -2.31 12.62
CA THR A 15 -13.66 -1.15 12.37
C THR A 15 -13.56 -0.05 13.43
N ASP A 16 -13.12 -0.38 14.65
CA ASP A 16 -13.03 0.57 15.76
C ASP A 16 -11.75 1.41 15.69
N ARG A 17 -10.80 1.08 14.80
CA ARG A 17 -9.50 1.73 14.73
C ARG A 17 -9.62 3.22 14.37
N ILE A 18 -10.37 3.54 13.32
CA ILE A 18 -10.53 4.92 12.84
C ILE A 18 -11.26 5.76 13.88
N PRO A 19 -12.43 5.35 14.41
CA PRO A 19 -13.10 6.07 15.48
C PRO A 19 -12.23 6.32 16.72
N ALA A 20 -11.44 5.33 17.12
CA ALA A 20 -10.52 5.48 18.25
C ALA A 20 -9.41 6.49 18.00
N MET A 21 -8.85 6.51 16.78
CA MET A 21 -7.83 7.49 16.39
C MET A 21 -8.40 8.92 16.35
N GLU A 22 -9.62 9.09 15.85
CA GLU A 22 -10.31 10.38 15.80
C GLU A 22 -10.60 10.89 17.21
N ALA A 23 -11.15 10.04 18.09
CA ALA A 23 -11.42 10.41 19.49
C ALA A 23 -10.14 10.81 20.25
N LEU A 24 -9.02 10.08 20.02
CA LEU A 24 -7.73 10.46 20.59
C LEU A 24 -7.25 11.80 20.05
N ALA A 25 -7.36 12.01 18.74
CA ALA A 25 -6.97 13.27 18.13
C ALA A 25 -7.78 14.45 18.68
N ASP A 26 -9.08 14.28 18.90
CA ASP A 26 -9.94 15.32 19.48
C ASP A 26 -9.54 15.64 20.93
N THR A 27 -9.22 14.61 21.72
CA THR A 27 -8.68 14.80 23.07
C THR A 27 -7.39 15.61 23.04
N LEU A 28 -6.46 15.25 22.18
CA LEU A 28 -5.18 15.95 22.05
C LEU A 28 -5.36 17.41 21.57
N ARG A 29 -6.30 17.66 20.68
CA ARG A 29 -6.65 19.03 20.25
C ARG A 29 -7.21 19.87 21.39
N ALA A 30 -8.07 19.27 22.22
CA ALA A 30 -8.61 19.94 23.42
C ALA A 30 -7.51 20.30 24.45
N GLU A 31 -6.40 19.55 24.45
CA GLU A 31 -5.20 19.84 25.24
C GLU A 31 -4.27 20.88 24.58
N GLY A 32 -4.67 21.48 23.46
CA GLY A 32 -3.87 22.46 22.71
C GLY A 32 -2.76 21.85 21.85
N ARG A 33 -2.78 20.55 21.60
CA ARG A 33 -1.81 19.85 20.72
C ARG A 33 -2.31 19.83 19.27
N ASN A 34 -1.41 19.55 18.33
CA ASN A 34 -1.75 19.45 16.90
C ASN A 34 -1.47 18.01 16.40
N PRO A 35 -2.38 17.05 16.61
CA PRO A 35 -2.20 15.68 16.19
C PRO A 35 -2.39 15.52 14.68
N LEU A 36 -1.56 14.69 14.05
CA LEU A 36 -1.74 14.18 12.70
C LEU A 36 -2.22 12.74 12.77
N ILE A 37 -3.37 12.44 12.16
CA ILE A 37 -3.85 11.08 12.01
C ILE A 37 -3.20 10.47 10.77
N VAL A 38 -2.46 9.37 10.97
CA VAL A 38 -1.91 8.56 9.87
C VAL A 38 -2.70 7.26 9.83
N PRO A 39 -3.54 7.03 8.81
CA PRO A 39 -4.32 5.81 8.70
C PRO A 39 -3.44 4.59 8.42
N LEU A 40 -4.02 3.39 8.52
CA LEU A 40 -3.34 2.14 8.23
C LEU A 40 -2.65 2.19 6.86
N GLY A 41 -1.37 1.81 6.84
CA GLY A 41 -0.53 1.84 5.63
C GLY A 41 -0.25 3.25 5.08
N ALA A 42 -0.59 4.32 5.82
CA ALA A 42 -0.57 5.71 5.32
C ALA A 42 -1.32 5.84 3.96
N SER A 43 -2.32 4.97 3.72
CA SER A 43 -3.05 4.88 2.47
C SER A 43 -4.03 6.05 2.33
N THR A 44 -3.44 7.19 2.00
CA THR A 44 -4.12 8.44 1.60
C THR A 44 -3.64 8.83 0.20
N PRO A 45 -4.35 9.69 -0.53
CA PRO A 45 -3.88 10.20 -1.82
C PRO A 45 -2.47 10.81 -1.74
N LEU A 46 -2.18 11.57 -0.69
CA LEU A 46 -0.86 12.17 -0.47
C LEU A 46 0.21 11.10 -0.17
N GLY A 47 -0.10 10.12 0.69
CA GLY A 47 0.80 9.02 1.00
C GLY A 47 1.11 8.15 -0.22
N ALA A 48 0.09 7.83 -1.02
CA ALA A 48 0.26 7.10 -2.26
C ALA A 48 1.09 7.88 -3.29
N LEU A 49 0.92 9.21 -3.38
CA LEU A 49 1.73 10.05 -4.28
C LEU A 49 3.24 9.96 -3.97
N GLY A 50 3.62 9.70 -2.71
CA GLY A 50 5.01 9.43 -2.35
C GLY A 50 5.61 8.22 -3.11
N LEU A 51 4.83 7.18 -3.36
CA LEU A 51 5.26 6.01 -4.13
C LEU A 51 5.36 6.32 -5.64
N ALA A 52 4.56 7.25 -6.15
CA ALA A 52 4.70 7.73 -7.52
C ALA A 52 6.06 8.40 -7.75
N LEU A 53 6.61 9.09 -6.75
CA LEU A 53 7.98 9.63 -6.82
C LEU A 53 9.02 8.53 -6.91
N GLY A 54 8.81 7.38 -6.25
CA GLY A 54 9.66 6.19 -6.37
C GLY A 54 9.71 5.66 -7.81
N VAL A 55 8.58 5.67 -8.53
CA VAL A 55 8.57 5.34 -9.97
C VAL A 55 9.42 6.35 -10.76
N GLY A 56 9.35 7.63 -10.43
CA GLY A 56 10.21 8.66 -11.02
C GLY A 56 11.70 8.41 -10.77
N GLU A 57 12.06 7.81 -9.63
CA GLU A 57 13.45 7.40 -9.35
C GLU A 57 13.90 6.24 -10.26
N ILE A 58 13.04 5.23 -10.44
CA ILE A 58 13.28 4.10 -11.35
C ILE A 58 13.54 4.63 -12.78
N VAL A 59 12.70 5.56 -13.25
CA VAL A 59 12.87 6.18 -14.58
C VAL A 59 14.19 6.94 -14.68
N ARG A 60 14.58 7.71 -13.65
CA ARG A 60 15.87 8.43 -13.64
C ARG A 60 17.08 7.51 -13.65
N GLN A 61 16.93 6.28 -13.16
CA GLN A 61 17.94 5.23 -13.24
C GLN A 61 18.01 4.56 -14.62
N GLY A 62 17.17 4.97 -15.57
CA GLY A 62 17.11 4.41 -16.92
C GLY A 62 16.40 3.05 -16.99
N ILE A 63 15.63 2.69 -15.97
CA ILE A 63 14.93 1.41 -15.89
C ILE A 63 13.49 1.61 -16.34
N VAL A 64 13.04 0.78 -17.29
CA VAL A 64 11.64 0.71 -17.74
C VAL A 64 11.19 -0.74 -17.58
N PRO A 65 10.61 -1.12 -16.45
CA PRO A 65 10.18 -2.50 -16.22
C PRO A 65 8.92 -2.81 -17.03
N ASP A 66 8.79 -4.03 -17.53
CA ASP A 66 7.57 -4.52 -18.15
C ASP A 66 6.48 -4.74 -17.10
N VAL A 67 6.89 -5.23 -15.93
CA VAL A 67 5.99 -5.57 -14.81
C VAL A 67 6.62 -5.14 -13.49
N ILE A 68 5.80 -4.56 -12.61
CA ILE A 68 6.10 -4.38 -11.19
C ILE A 68 5.18 -5.30 -10.39
N VAL A 69 5.76 -6.22 -9.63
CA VAL A 69 5.04 -7.08 -8.69
C VAL A 69 5.32 -6.60 -7.27
N HIS A 70 4.28 -6.47 -6.46
CA HIS A 70 4.41 -6.03 -5.07
C HIS A 70 3.32 -6.62 -4.19
N ALA A 71 3.54 -6.70 -2.88
CA ALA A 71 2.50 -7.04 -1.93
C ALA A 71 1.49 -5.89 -1.79
N THR A 72 0.19 -6.20 -1.71
CA THR A 72 -0.87 -5.21 -1.56
C THR A 72 -1.86 -5.64 -0.48
N SER A 73 -2.39 -4.67 0.27
CA SER A 73 -3.46 -4.80 1.26
C SER A 73 -4.22 -3.46 1.34
N SER A 74 -3.69 -2.47 2.05
CA SER A 74 -4.30 -1.13 2.19
C SER A 74 -4.32 -0.28 0.90
N GLY A 75 -3.79 -0.77 -0.22
CA GLY A 75 -3.88 -0.19 -1.55
C GLY A 75 -2.97 1.02 -1.84
N GLY A 76 -2.39 1.66 -0.83
CA GLY A 76 -1.61 2.89 -1.01
C GLY A 76 -0.40 2.73 -1.92
N THR A 77 0.38 1.65 -1.74
CA THR A 77 1.54 1.34 -2.60
C THR A 77 1.09 1.12 -4.04
N GLN A 78 0.04 0.33 -4.26
CA GLN A 78 -0.45 0.04 -5.61
C GLN A 78 -0.97 1.29 -6.32
N ALA A 79 -1.75 2.11 -5.63
CA ALA A 79 -2.24 3.38 -6.18
C ALA A 79 -1.08 4.30 -6.59
N GLY A 80 -0.06 4.40 -5.76
CA GLY A 80 1.13 5.22 -6.04
C GLY A 80 1.94 4.70 -7.23
N LEU A 81 2.13 3.38 -7.34
CA LEU A 81 2.81 2.76 -8.48
C LEU A 81 2.03 2.98 -9.79
N ILE A 82 0.70 2.77 -9.76
CA ILE A 82 -0.18 3.03 -10.93
C ILE A 82 -0.10 4.51 -11.33
N ALA A 83 -0.25 5.41 -10.36
CA ALA A 83 -0.16 6.85 -10.61
C ALA A 83 1.21 7.24 -11.16
N GLY A 84 2.30 6.71 -10.60
CA GLY A 84 3.65 6.95 -11.08
C GLY A 84 3.85 6.47 -12.52
N CYS A 85 3.43 5.25 -12.84
CA CYS A 85 3.51 4.73 -14.21
C CYS A 85 2.71 5.60 -15.18
N ALA A 86 1.52 6.07 -14.81
CA ALA A 86 0.73 6.97 -15.65
C ALA A 86 1.40 8.33 -15.84
N LEU A 87 1.86 8.96 -14.76
CA LEU A 87 2.47 10.30 -14.77
C LEU A 87 3.80 10.33 -15.55
N PHE A 88 4.58 9.26 -15.48
CA PHE A 88 5.85 9.15 -16.21
C PHE A 88 5.72 8.47 -17.58
N GLY A 89 4.51 8.17 -18.03
CA GLY A 89 4.24 7.60 -19.35
C GLY A 89 4.75 6.18 -19.55
N LEU A 90 4.86 5.39 -18.48
CA LEU A 90 5.33 4.01 -18.54
C LEU A 90 4.22 3.05 -18.97
N PRO A 91 4.51 2.08 -19.86
CA PRO A 91 3.58 1.01 -20.22
C PRO A 91 3.55 -0.12 -19.18
N THR A 92 4.30 0.00 -18.12
CA THR A 92 4.50 -0.98 -17.06
C THR A 92 3.18 -1.48 -16.46
N ARG A 93 3.03 -2.79 -16.35
CA ARG A 93 1.94 -3.42 -15.63
C ARG A 93 2.27 -3.46 -14.13
N VAL A 94 1.33 -3.04 -13.29
CA VAL A 94 1.45 -3.13 -11.83
C VAL A 94 0.55 -4.24 -11.33
N ILE A 95 1.12 -5.27 -10.72
CA ILE A 95 0.40 -6.44 -10.20
C ILE A 95 0.58 -6.48 -8.69
N GLY A 96 -0.53 -6.32 -7.96
CA GLY A 96 -0.58 -6.47 -6.51
C GLY A 96 -0.85 -7.92 -6.11
N ILE A 97 0.00 -8.50 -5.26
CA ILE A 97 -0.30 -9.79 -4.63
C ILE A 97 -0.96 -9.50 -3.29
N SER A 98 -2.21 -9.96 -3.14
CA SER A 98 -2.95 -9.70 -1.90
C SER A 98 -2.33 -10.41 -0.71
N ALA A 99 -2.18 -9.68 0.39
CA ALA A 99 -1.72 -10.23 1.67
C ALA A 99 -2.88 -10.68 2.58
N ASP A 100 -4.10 -10.11 2.41
CA ASP A 100 -5.21 -10.39 3.32
C ASP A 100 -6.62 -10.07 2.76
N ASP A 101 -6.76 -9.07 1.90
CA ASP A 101 -8.08 -8.60 1.46
C ASP A 101 -8.49 -9.16 0.08
N PRO A 102 -9.80 -9.29 -0.23
CA PRO A 102 -10.29 -9.65 -1.55
C PRO A 102 -9.87 -8.65 -2.63
N VAL A 103 -9.58 -9.16 -3.83
CA VAL A 103 -9.14 -8.33 -4.98
C VAL A 103 -10.12 -7.18 -5.27
N ALA A 104 -11.43 -7.43 -5.15
CA ALA A 104 -12.44 -6.42 -5.42
C ALA A 104 -12.37 -5.24 -4.44
N ASP A 105 -12.13 -5.52 -3.16
CA ASP A 105 -12.04 -4.49 -2.11
C ASP A 105 -10.78 -3.64 -2.30
N ILE A 106 -9.64 -4.31 -2.56
CA ILE A 106 -8.38 -3.62 -2.89
C ILE A 106 -8.57 -2.73 -4.12
N GLY A 107 -9.26 -3.22 -5.16
CA GLY A 107 -9.54 -2.47 -6.38
C GLY A 107 -10.29 -1.17 -6.12
N GLN A 108 -11.34 -1.22 -5.32
CA GLN A 108 -12.11 -0.03 -4.95
C GLN A 108 -11.25 1.00 -4.20
N ILE A 109 -10.43 0.54 -3.26
CA ILE A 109 -9.52 1.41 -2.50
C ILE A 109 -8.50 2.07 -3.45
N VAL A 110 -7.85 1.28 -4.30
CA VAL A 110 -6.84 1.79 -5.25
C VAL A 110 -7.42 2.82 -6.21
N ILE A 111 -8.59 2.55 -6.79
CA ILE A 111 -9.28 3.50 -7.68
C ILE A 111 -9.62 4.79 -6.94
N SER A 112 -10.15 4.69 -5.72
CA SER A 112 -10.45 5.85 -4.88
C SER A 112 -9.22 6.69 -4.56
N LEU A 113 -8.10 6.04 -4.21
CA LEU A 113 -6.82 6.72 -3.95
C LEU A 113 -6.29 7.43 -5.20
N CYS A 114 -6.35 6.79 -6.37
CA CYS A 114 -5.95 7.40 -7.63
C CYS A 114 -6.82 8.63 -7.96
N SER A 115 -8.13 8.55 -7.76
CA SER A 115 -9.04 9.70 -7.92
C SER A 115 -8.67 10.87 -6.98
N GLY A 116 -8.29 10.54 -5.73
CA GLY A 116 -7.77 11.53 -4.79
C GLY A 116 -6.44 12.15 -5.24
N ILE A 117 -5.54 11.37 -5.85
CA ILE A 117 -4.29 11.88 -6.44
C ILE A 117 -4.60 12.81 -7.62
N GLU A 118 -5.54 12.45 -8.50
CA GLU A 118 -6.00 13.31 -9.60
C GLU A 118 -6.47 14.67 -9.07
N THR A 119 -7.25 14.65 -8.00
CA THR A 119 -7.72 15.88 -7.34
C THR A 119 -6.57 16.71 -6.79
N LEU A 120 -5.61 16.08 -6.09
CA LEU A 120 -4.43 16.77 -5.52
C LEU A 120 -3.56 17.42 -6.60
N LEU A 121 -3.46 16.80 -7.77
CA LEU A 121 -2.63 17.27 -8.88
C LEU A 121 -3.41 18.12 -9.89
N ALA A 122 -4.68 18.41 -9.64
CA ALA A 122 -5.59 19.11 -10.56
C ALA A 122 -5.64 18.47 -11.95
N LEU A 123 -5.61 17.13 -12.01
CA LEU A 123 -5.75 16.35 -13.24
C LEU A 123 -7.24 16.12 -13.57
N PRO A 124 -7.59 15.88 -14.84
CA PRO A 124 -8.92 15.41 -15.20
C PRO A 124 -9.24 14.07 -14.53
N ALA A 125 -10.52 13.85 -14.20
CA ALA A 125 -10.96 12.56 -13.67
C ALA A 125 -10.64 11.41 -14.65
N GLY A 126 -10.09 10.32 -14.14
CA GLY A 126 -9.67 9.16 -14.91
C GLY A 126 -8.33 9.33 -15.66
N ALA A 127 -7.62 10.44 -15.49
CA ALA A 127 -6.35 10.71 -16.17
C ALA A 127 -5.26 9.66 -15.85
N LEU A 128 -5.30 9.08 -14.66
CA LEU A 128 -4.36 8.03 -14.25
C LEU A 128 -4.73 6.63 -14.78
N GLY A 129 -5.95 6.46 -15.32
CA GLY A 129 -6.43 5.21 -15.90
C GLY A 129 -6.46 4.05 -14.88
N ALA A 130 -6.78 4.33 -13.62
CA ALA A 130 -6.68 3.36 -12.52
C ALA A 130 -7.48 2.09 -12.77
N GLU A 131 -8.71 2.19 -13.31
CA GLU A 131 -9.56 1.03 -13.59
C GLU A 131 -8.95 0.07 -14.61
N SER A 132 -8.30 0.59 -15.65
CA SER A 132 -7.67 -0.23 -16.68
C SER A 132 -6.27 -0.73 -16.31
N ARG A 133 -5.62 -0.07 -15.36
CA ARG A 133 -4.25 -0.40 -14.90
C ARG A 133 -4.22 -1.29 -13.67
N PHE A 134 -5.33 -1.36 -12.91
CA PHE A 134 -5.40 -2.20 -11.73
C PHE A 134 -5.35 -3.69 -12.09
N ALA A 135 -4.46 -4.41 -11.44
CA ALA A 135 -4.41 -5.86 -11.47
C ALA A 135 -3.97 -6.36 -10.09
N ALA A 136 -4.66 -7.37 -9.57
CA ALA A 136 -4.25 -8.01 -8.32
C ALA A 136 -4.57 -9.51 -8.36
N ASP A 137 -3.84 -10.27 -7.54
CA ASP A 137 -3.99 -11.71 -7.40
C ASP A 137 -4.07 -12.07 -5.90
N ALA A 138 -5.07 -12.82 -5.51
CA ALA A 138 -5.30 -13.33 -4.16
C ALA A 138 -5.12 -14.86 -4.08
N SER A 139 -4.60 -15.51 -5.11
CA SER A 139 -4.44 -16.97 -5.14
C SER A 139 -3.31 -17.49 -4.23
N PHE A 140 -2.48 -16.57 -3.70
CA PHE A 140 -1.37 -16.89 -2.80
C PHE A 140 -1.68 -16.66 -1.32
N LEU A 141 -2.93 -16.34 -0.98
CA LEU A 141 -3.34 -16.18 0.41
C LEU A 141 -3.17 -17.48 1.19
N GLY A 142 -2.55 -17.38 2.37
CA GLY A 142 -2.50 -18.45 3.35
C GLY A 142 -3.76 -18.48 4.25
N ASP A 143 -3.67 -19.21 5.37
CA ASP A 143 -4.80 -19.36 6.31
C ASP A 143 -5.21 -18.04 6.98
N ALA A 144 -4.25 -17.17 7.25
CA ALA A 144 -4.49 -15.84 7.81
C ALA A 144 -3.27 -14.93 7.63
N TYR A 145 -3.50 -13.62 7.72
CA TYR A 145 -2.44 -12.61 7.68
C TYR A 145 -1.36 -12.89 8.75
N GLY A 146 -0.11 -12.95 8.31
CA GLY A 146 1.04 -13.20 9.19
C GLY A 146 1.22 -14.65 9.64
N ILE A 147 0.44 -15.59 9.12
CA ILE A 147 0.63 -17.03 9.35
C ILE A 147 1.42 -17.60 8.17
N PRO A 148 2.69 -18.02 8.39
CA PRO A 148 3.51 -18.51 7.30
C PRO A 148 3.00 -19.86 6.79
N SER A 149 2.84 -19.98 5.47
CA SER A 149 2.58 -21.24 4.78
C SER A 149 3.88 -21.94 4.39
N ASP A 150 3.81 -23.19 3.99
CA ASP A 150 4.99 -23.90 3.45
C ASP A 150 5.46 -23.24 2.15
N ALA A 151 4.53 -22.79 1.31
CA ALA A 151 4.84 -22.04 0.08
C ALA A 151 5.58 -20.73 0.37
N SER A 152 5.15 -19.97 1.39
CA SER A 152 5.84 -18.72 1.75
C SER A 152 7.26 -18.96 2.25
N ARG A 153 7.48 -20.02 3.04
CA ARG A 153 8.83 -20.42 3.50
C ARG A 153 9.74 -20.85 2.36
N GLU A 154 9.18 -21.60 1.39
CA GLU A 154 9.90 -21.99 0.18
C GLU A 154 10.29 -20.75 -0.64
N ALA A 155 9.35 -19.83 -0.87
CA ALA A 155 9.59 -18.58 -1.58
C ALA A 155 10.68 -17.73 -0.91
N GLN A 156 10.66 -17.58 0.43
CA GLN A 156 11.72 -16.89 1.18
C GLN A 156 13.08 -17.55 0.97
N SER A 157 13.14 -18.87 1.08
CA SER A 157 14.38 -19.64 0.88
C SER A 157 14.92 -19.48 -0.54
N LEU A 158 14.04 -19.52 -1.53
CA LEU A 158 14.39 -19.35 -2.94
C LEU A 158 14.94 -17.94 -3.19
N ALA A 159 14.20 -16.91 -2.82
CA ALA A 159 14.60 -15.52 -2.99
C ALA A 159 15.95 -15.20 -2.32
N ALA A 160 16.15 -15.70 -1.09
CA ALA A 160 17.39 -15.50 -0.37
C ALA A 160 18.59 -16.19 -1.03
N ARG A 161 18.40 -17.40 -1.57
CA ARG A 161 19.49 -18.19 -2.15
C ARG A 161 19.86 -17.79 -3.56
N THR A 162 18.89 -17.33 -4.35
CA THR A 162 19.11 -17.00 -5.78
C THR A 162 19.41 -15.53 -6.00
N GLU A 163 18.76 -14.65 -5.24
CA GLU A 163 18.81 -13.20 -5.47
C GLU A 163 19.37 -12.39 -4.29
N ALA A 164 19.76 -13.06 -3.19
CA ALA A 164 20.11 -12.42 -1.92
C ALA A 164 19.01 -11.47 -1.40
N LEU A 165 17.75 -11.74 -1.75
CA LEU A 165 16.58 -10.97 -1.36
C LEU A 165 15.95 -11.58 -0.11
N PHE A 166 15.88 -10.78 0.98
CA PHE A 166 15.27 -11.20 2.24
C PHE A 166 13.86 -10.64 2.34
N THR A 167 12.88 -11.52 2.32
CA THR A 167 11.46 -11.21 2.49
C THR A 167 11.00 -11.61 3.90
N ASP A 168 9.88 -11.06 4.35
CA ASP A 168 9.24 -11.44 5.61
C ASP A 168 7.99 -12.29 5.35
N HIS A 169 7.57 -13.09 6.33
CA HIS A 169 6.40 -13.97 6.22
C HIS A 169 5.07 -13.26 6.55
N TRP A 170 5.10 -11.98 6.91
CA TRP A 170 3.90 -11.23 7.23
C TRP A 170 3.27 -10.62 5.98
N TYR A 171 4.10 -10.17 5.06
CA TYR A 171 3.62 -9.32 3.98
C TYR A 171 4.23 -9.64 2.60
N THR A 172 5.47 -10.08 2.52
CA THR A 172 6.22 -10.17 1.26
C THR A 172 6.60 -11.58 0.82
N ALA A 173 6.20 -12.63 1.56
CA ALA A 173 6.48 -14.02 1.21
C ALA A 173 5.23 -14.86 1.06
#